data_b7eecf4f8b5708b7192895396534e14c
#
_entry.id   b7eecf4f8b5708b7192895396534e14c
#
_cell.length_a   1.000
_cell.length_b   1.000
_cell.length_c   1.000
_cell.angle_alpha   90.00
_cell.angle_beta   90.00
_cell.angle_gamma   90.00
#
_symmetry.space_group_name_H-M   'P 1'
#
loop_
_entity.id
_entity.type
_entity.pdbx_description
1 polymer ?
#
loop_
_entity_poly.entity_id
_entity_poly.type
_entity_poly.pdbx_seq_one_letter_code
_entity_poly.pdbx_strand_id
1 'polypeptide(L)'
;MRYLLLPDKFKGSLTSEEVINALKKGILSFDSKAEFQSYIISDGGEGFLDSLESLIDFKRIEIKSKDSRNNQINSYYLIDEKSNRAYIELAKSSGLINLSQNNRNPLYTSTYGTGIEINDALDRGVEEVFIGIGGSSTNDLGLGIFAALGVIFLDKNNNEIMPNGSNLVEIEKLIILDSLRNKIKKVKWFIVNDVENILF
;
A
#
# COMPACT_ATOMS: atom_id res chain seq x y z
N MET A 1 12.03 30.50 19.05
CA MET A 1 12.89 29.52 18.30
C MET A 1 12.05 28.86 17.23
N ARG A 2 12.67 28.37 16.12
CA ARG A 2 11.96 27.60 15.08
C ARG A 2 12.25 26.12 15.23
N TYR A 3 11.21 25.31 15.15
CA TYR A 3 11.28 23.85 15.28
C TYR A 3 10.74 23.21 14.02
N LEU A 4 11.46 22.21 13.50
CA LEU A 4 11.00 21.31 12.46
C LEU A 4 10.67 19.98 13.11
N LEU A 5 9.41 19.51 12.99
CA LEU A 5 8.92 18.26 13.57
C LEU A 5 8.60 17.27 12.44
N LEU A 6 9.30 16.14 12.43
CA LEU A 6 9.19 15.08 11.43
C LEU A 6 9.03 13.70 12.11
N PRO A 7 8.04 13.51 12.98
CA PRO A 7 7.88 12.22 13.64
C PRO A 7 7.20 11.22 12.72
N ASP A 8 7.60 9.97 12.86
CA ASP A 8 6.77 8.83 12.46
C ASP A 8 5.79 8.48 13.60
N LYS A 9 4.84 7.58 13.31
CA LYS A 9 3.88 7.04 14.28
C LYS A 9 4.56 6.14 15.31
N PHE A 10 3.97 6.02 16.49
CA PHE A 10 4.30 4.98 17.46
C PHE A 10 3.31 3.82 17.28
N LYS A 11 3.73 2.77 16.56
CA LYS A 11 2.90 1.61 16.19
C LYS A 11 2.06 1.09 17.37
N GLY A 12 0.73 1.08 17.20
CA GLY A 12 -0.21 0.61 18.22
C GLY A 12 -0.45 1.58 19.39
N SER A 13 0.09 2.81 19.36
CA SER A 13 -0.02 3.79 20.45
C SER A 13 -0.48 5.16 19.96
N LEU A 14 0.33 5.85 19.16
CA LEU A 14 0.07 7.23 18.71
C LEU A 14 0.23 7.35 17.21
N THR A 15 -0.65 8.09 16.58
CA THR A 15 -0.49 8.54 15.18
C THR A 15 0.61 9.61 15.09
N SER A 16 1.17 9.82 13.92
CA SER A 16 2.17 10.89 13.70
C SER A 16 1.61 12.28 14.07
N GLU A 17 0.33 12.53 13.81
CA GLU A 17 -0.33 13.78 14.16
C GLU A 17 -0.44 13.97 15.69
N GLU A 18 -0.82 12.92 16.42
CA GLU A 18 -0.86 12.96 17.89
C GLU A 18 0.53 13.21 18.48
N VAL A 19 1.58 12.61 17.90
CA VAL A 19 2.98 12.87 18.31
C VAL A 19 3.36 14.32 18.04
N ILE A 20 3.05 14.88 16.86
CA ILE A 20 3.28 16.28 16.52
C ILE A 20 2.59 17.19 17.56
N ASN A 21 1.33 16.92 17.87
CA ASN A 21 0.56 17.73 18.81
C ASN A 21 1.12 17.65 20.24
N ALA A 22 1.54 16.48 20.68
CA ALA A 22 2.19 16.29 21.98
C ALA A 22 3.53 17.06 22.06
N LEU A 23 4.37 16.97 21.02
CA LEU A 23 5.64 17.70 20.92
C LEU A 23 5.42 19.22 20.95
N LYS A 24 4.48 19.74 20.14
CA LYS A 24 4.14 21.16 20.12
C LYS A 24 3.71 21.65 21.50
N LYS A 25 2.83 20.90 22.18
CA LYS A 25 2.35 21.23 23.51
C LYS A 25 3.50 21.27 24.53
N GLY A 26 4.40 20.29 24.51
CA GLY A 26 5.56 20.24 25.38
C GLY A 26 6.52 21.40 25.15
N ILE A 27 6.84 21.72 23.89
CA ILE A 27 7.74 22.82 23.55
C ILE A 27 7.13 24.17 23.94
N LEU A 28 5.84 24.40 23.69
CA LEU A 28 5.15 25.65 24.03
C LEU A 28 5.09 25.89 25.54
N SER A 29 5.12 24.86 26.36
CA SER A 29 5.20 25.03 27.84
C SER A 29 6.53 25.58 28.28
N PHE A 30 7.59 25.42 27.51
CA PHE A 30 8.94 25.93 27.77
C PHE A 30 9.23 27.22 26.99
N ASP A 31 8.89 27.25 25.68
CA ASP A 31 9.07 28.40 24.78
C ASP A 31 7.71 28.79 24.16
N SER A 32 7.01 29.73 24.84
CA SER A 32 5.67 30.17 24.40
C SER A 32 5.67 30.93 23.07
N LYS A 33 6.87 31.28 22.52
CA LYS A 33 7.06 31.96 21.23
C LYS A 33 7.61 31.01 20.17
N ALA A 34 7.61 29.69 20.42
CA ALA A 34 8.08 28.70 19.44
C ALA A 34 7.24 28.74 18.18
N GLU A 35 7.91 28.75 17.03
CA GLU A 35 7.32 28.55 15.70
C GLU A 35 7.56 27.14 15.23
N PHE A 36 6.57 26.51 14.61
CA PHE A 36 6.64 25.13 14.17
C PHE A 36 6.43 24.99 12.66
N GLN A 37 7.26 24.14 12.09
CA GLN A 37 7.00 23.51 10.79
C GLN A 37 6.93 22.01 11.05
N SER A 38 5.87 21.34 10.61
CA SER A 38 5.68 19.92 10.89
C SER A 38 5.16 19.19 9.66
N TYR A 39 5.70 17.99 9.43
CA TYR A 39 5.27 17.11 8.37
C TYR A 39 5.13 15.69 8.92
N ILE A 40 4.15 14.98 8.42
CA ILE A 40 4.03 13.54 8.64
C ILE A 40 5.00 12.85 7.68
N ILE A 41 5.86 11.99 8.19
CA ILE A 41 6.73 11.14 7.37
C ILE A 41 6.24 9.70 7.44
N SER A 42 6.53 8.93 6.40
CA SER A 42 6.17 7.52 6.32
C SER A 42 7.30 6.73 5.65
N ASP A 43 7.46 5.51 6.13
CA ASP A 43 8.38 4.49 5.62
C ASP A 43 7.80 3.66 4.45
N GLY A 44 6.67 4.10 3.89
CA GLY A 44 5.93 3.33 2.87
C GLY A 44 4.94 2.33 3.46
N GLY A 45 4.79 2.29 4.79
CA GLY A 45 3.81 1.48 5.49
C GLY A 45 2.48 2.20 5.73
N GLU A 46 1.76 1.77 6.79
CA GLU A 46 0.51 2.40 7.20
C GLU A 46 0.66 3.91 7.40
N GLY A 47 -0.24 4.69 6.78
CA GLY A 47 -0.19 6.15 6.80
C GLY A 47 0.68 6.77 5.70
N PHE A 48 1.14 5.99 4.72
CA PHE A 48 1.87 6.49 3.56
C PHE A 48 1.03 7.49 2.77
N LEU A 49 -0.22 7.16 2.46
CA LEU A 49 -1.12 8.07 1.74
C LEU A 49 -1.47 9.31 2.59
N ASP A 50 -1.70 9.13 3.89
CA ASP A 50 -2.02 10.24 4.78
C ASP A 50 -0.84 11.24 4.88
N SER A 51 0.41 10.74 4.83
CA SER A 51 1.60 11.59 4.80
C SER A 51 1.66 12.44 3.53
N LEU A 52 1.32 11.86 2.39
CA LEU A 52 1.31 12.55 1.09
C LEU A 52 0.20 13.60 1.03
N GLU A 53 -1.03 13.27 1.47
CA GLU A 53 -2.15 14.22 1.50
C GLU A 53 -1.86 15.44 2.39
N SER A 54 -0.98 15.31 3.37
CA SER A 54 -0.55 16.45 4.21
C SER A 54 0.37 17.44 3.49
N LEU A 55 0.97 17.06 2.36
CA LEU A 55 1.98 17.84 1.65
C LEU A 55 1.46 18.51 0.37
N ILE A 56 0.61 17.81 -0.36
CA ILE A 56 0.15 18.20 -1.71
C ILE A 56 -1.34 17.88 -1.85
N ASP A 57 -2.03 18.67 -2.66
CA ASP A 57 -3.43 18.44 -3.00
C ASP A 57 -3.53 17.30 -4.04
N PHE A 58 -3.80 16.09 -3.57
CA PHE A 58 -4.02 14.91 -4.37
C PHE A 58 -5.52 14.66 -4.57
N LYS A 59 -5.86 14.02 -5.68
CA LYS A 59 -7.21 13.48 -5.87
C LYS A 59 -7.32 12.11 -5.23
N ARG A 60 -8.13 12.00 -4.18
CA ARG A 60 -8.48 10.71 -3.57
C ARG A 60 -9.47 9.96 -4.45
N ILE A 61 -9.15 8.72 -4.76
CA ILE A 61 -10.00 7.79 -5.54
C ILE A 61 -10.52 6.72 -4.59
N GLU A 62 -11.79 6.82 -4.24
CA GLU A 62 -12.49 5.80 -3.46
C GLU A 62 -12.83 4.61 -4.35
N ILE A 63 -12.57 3.40 -3.87
CA ILE A 63 -12.79 2.17 -4.63
C ILE A 63 -13.29 1.02 -3.75
N LYS A 64 -14.11 0.15 -4.31
CA LYS A 64 -14.43 -1.14 -3.73
C LYS A 64 -13.27 -2.08 -3.99
N SER A 65 -12.64 -2.55 -2.93
CA SER A 65 -11.53 -3.49 -2.98
C SER A 65 -11.81 -4.70 -2.09
N LYS A 66 -10.79 -5.50 -1.82
CA LYS A 66 -10.84 -6.66 -0.95
C LYS A 66 -9.74 -6.58 0.10
N ASP A 67 -10.02 -7.05 1.31
CA ASP A 67 -8.96 -7.30 2.27
C ASP A 67 -8.11 -8.51 1.85
N SER A 68 -7.04 -8.78 2.58
CA SER A 68 -6.15 -9.90 2.27
C SER A 68 -6.81 -11.29 2.44
N ARG A 69 -8.00 -11.36 3.04
CA ARG A 69 -8.84 -12.57 3.16
C ARG A 69 -9.97 -12.62 2.13
N ASN A 70 -9.93 -11.74 1.11
CA ASN A 70 -10.93 -11.61 0.05
C ASN A 70 -12.31 -11.09 0.48
N ASN A 71 -12.46 -10.53 1.69
CA ASN A 71 -13.69 -9.84 2.08
C ASN A 71 -13.75 -8.48 1.40
N GLN A 72 -14.95 -8.04 1.01
CA GLN A 72 -15.16 -6.72 0.43
C GLN A 72 -14.89 -5.61 1.45
N ILE A 73 -14.13 -4.60 1.03
CA ILE A 73 -13.83 -3.39 1.80
C ILE A 73 -13.96 -2.14 0.94
N ASN A 74 -14.10 -1.00 1.58
CA ASN A 74 -13.84 0.29 0.95
C ASN A 74 -12.36 0.61 1.13
N SER A 75 -11.70 0.99 0.05
CA SER A 75 -10.32 1.43 0.04
C SER A 75 -10.19 2.70 -0.77
N TYR A 76 -9.00 3.27 -0.82
CA TYR A 76 -8.69 4.40 -1.66
C TYR A 76 -7.21 4.44 -2.01
N TYR A 77 -6.89 5.18 -3.06
CA TYR A 77 -5.55 5.54 -3.43
C TYR A 77 -5.52 7.00 -3.92
N LEU A 78 -4.35 7.56 -4.15
CA LEU A 78 -4.20 8.95 -4.54
C LEU A 78 -3.70 9.08 -5.98
N ILE A 79 -4.18 10.11 -6.68
CA ILE A 79 -3.66 10.51 -8.00
C ILE A 79 -3.18 11.97 -7.94
N ASP A 80 -1.97 12.19 -8.41
CA ASP A 80 -1.51 13.50 -8.85
C ASP A 80 -1.85 13.66 -10.33
N GLU A 81 -2.94 14.37 -10.62
CA GLU A 81 -3.41 14.59 -12.00
C GLU A 81 -2.43 15.46 -12.80
N LYS A 82 -1.59 16.28 -12.14
CA LYS A 82 -0.63 17.17 -12.82
C LYS A 82 0.56 16.40 -13.38
N SER A 83 1.04 15.42 -12.62
CA SER A 83 2.20 14.60 -12.99
C SER A 83 1.81 13.21 -13.50
N ASN A 84 0.51 12.90 -13.55
CA ASN A 84 -0.05 11.62 -14.01
C ASN A 84 0.46 10.40 -13.22
N ARG A 85 0.50 10.55 -11.88
CA ARG A 85 1.05 9.58 -10.92
C ARG A 85 -0.02 9.01 -10.03
N ALA A 86 0.05 7.72 -9.74
CA ALA A 86 -0.74 7.08 -8.68
C ALA A 86 0.14 6.71 -7.48
N TYR A 87 -0.43 6.84 -6.30
CA TYR A 87 0.19 6.46 -5.03
C TYR A 87 -0.74 5.47 -4.34
N ILE A 88 -0.22 4.28 -4.05
CA ILE A 88 -0.99 3.16 -3.50
C ILE A 88 -0.30 2.69 -2.22
N GLU A 89 -1.08 2.53 -1.17
CA GLU A 89 -0.62 1.96 0.10
C GLU A 89 -1.15 0.53 0.21
N LEU A 90 -0.26 -0.45 0.12
CA LEU A 90 -0.62 -1.87 0.22
C LEU A 90 -1.41 -2.17 1.49
N ALA A 91 -1.07 -1.50 2.60
CA ALA A 91 -1.73 -1.70 3.89
C ALA A 91 -3.22 -1.29 3.91
N LYS A 92 -3.70 -0.45 2.99
CA LYS A 92 -5.12 -0.07 2.92
C LYS A 92 -6.02 -1.26 2.57
N SER A 93 -5.55 -2.16 1.73
CA SER A 93 -6.29 -3.38 1.35
C SER A 93 -5.64 -4.66 1.90
N SER A 94 -4.33 -4.81 1.76
CA SER A 94 -3.63 -6.05 2.11
C SER A 94 -2.84 -5.97 3.43
N GLY A 95 -3.19 -5.03 4.30
CA GLY A 95 -2.49 -4.75 5.56
C GLY A 95 -2.95 -5.59 6.75
N LEU A 96 -2.04 -5.75 7.72
CA LEU A 96 -2.33 -6.41 9.01
C LEU A 96 -3.41 -5.68 9.81
N ILE A 97 -3.56 -4.37 9.64
CA ILE A 97 -4.55 -3.55 10.34
C ILE A 97 -5.99 -3.96 10.00
N ASN A 98 -6.21 -4.50 8.80
CA ASN A 98 -7.52 -4.95 8.33
C ASN A 98 -7.92 -6.32 8.87
N LEU A 99 -7.01 -7.03 9.55
CA LEU A 99 -7.25 -8.38 10.04
C LEU A 99 -7.36 -8.43 11.56
N SER A 100 -8.43 -9.07 12.04
CA SER A 100 -8.49 -9.53 13.42
C SER A 100 -7.34 -10.50 13.72
N GLN A 101 -6.90 -10.56 14.98
CA GLN A 101 -5.76 -11.38 15.38
C GLN A 101 -5.89 -12.87 14.96
N ASN A 102 -7.10 -13.42 15.02
CA ASN A 102 -7.38 -14.80 14.64
C ASN A 102 -7.30 -15.05 13.11
N ASN A 103 -7.37 -13.99 12.30
CA ASN A 103 -7.32 -14.09 10.84
C ASN A 103 -5.92 -13.82 10.27
N ARG A 104 -4.94 -13.53 11.11
CA ARG A 104 -3.54 -13.26 10.73
C ARG A 104 -2.80 -14.57 10.45
N ASN A 105 -3.06 -15.14 9.28
CA ASN A 105 -2.35 -16.32 8.81
C ASN A 105 -1.89 -16.09 7.36
N PRO A 106 -0.58 -15.90 7.12
CA PRO A 106 -0.03 -15.57 5.81
C PRO A 106 -0.22 -16.65 4.76
N LEU A 107 -0.53 -17.87 5.16
CA LEU A 107 -0.86 -18.95 4.21
C LEU A 107 -2.17 -18.70 3.46
N TYR A 108 -3.11 -17.96 4.04
CA TYR A 108 -4.44 -17.75 3.49
C TYR A 108 -4.74 -16.29 3.13
N THR A 109 -3.71 -15.48 2.98
CA THR A 109 -3.83 -14.07 2.62
C THR A 109 -3.26 -13.82 1.23
N SER A 110 -3.81 -12.81 0.54
CA SER A 110 -3.43 -12.44 -0.82
C SER A 110 -3.38 -10.94 -0.99
N THR A 111 -2.51 -10.47 -1.87
CA THR A 111 -2.39 -9.08 -2.29
C THR A 111 -3.41 -8.68 -3.36
N TYR A 112 -4.44 -9.49 -3.60
CA TYR A 112 -5.43 -9.28 -4.66
C TYR A 112 -6.12 -7.92 -4.58
N GLY A 113 -6.47 -7.46 -3.37
CA GLY A 113 -7.11 -6.16 -3.16
C GLY A 113 -6.24 -4.98 -3.61
N THR A 114 -4.94 -5.00 -3.29
CA THR A 114 -3.99 -4.00 -3.79
C THR A 114 -3.92 -4.03 -5.33
N GLY A 115 -4.02 -5.21 -5.93
CA GLY A 115 -4.07 -5.35 -7.39
C GLY A 115 -5.31 -4.71 -8.01
N ILE A 116 -6.47 -4.71 -7.34
CA ILE A 116 -7.68 -4.00 -7.79
C ILE A 116 -7.41 -2.49 -7.87
N GLU A 117 -6.78 -1.92 -6.85
CA GLU A 117 -6.42 -0.49 -6.81
C GLU A 117 -5.44 -0.13 -7.93
N ILE A 118 -4.41 -0.96 -8.12
CA ILE A 118 -3.45 -0.81 -9.22
C ILE A 118 -4.15 -0.87 -10.57
N ASN A 119 -5.05 -1.83 -10.77
CA ASN A 119 -5.75 -1.99 -12.06
C ASN A 119 -6.60 -0.76 -12.38
N ASP A 120 -7.35 -0.22 -11.41
CA ASP A 120 -8.14 1.00 -11.58
C ASP A 120 -7.24 2.21 -11.93
N ALA A 121 -6.08 2.35 -11.27
CA ALA A 121 -5.12 3.40 -11.58
C ALA A 121 -4.58 3.27 -13.02
N LEU A 122 -4.25 2.06 -13.45
CA LEU A 122 -3.80 1.78 -14.82
C LEU A 122 -4.90 2.06 -15.86
N ASP A 123 -6.17 1.76 -15.55
CA ASP A 123 -7.31 2.05 -16.43
C ASP A 123 -7.58 3.54 -16.58
N ARG A 124 -7.15 4.35 -15.61
CA ARG A 124 -7.16 5.84 -15.68
C ARG A 124 -5.98 6.39 -16.47
N GLY A 125 -5.04 5.55 -16.89
CA GLY A 125 -3.94 5.94 -17.78
C GLY A 125 -2.77 6.63 -17.07
N VAL A 126 -2.53 6.32 -15.79
CA VAL A 126 -1.35 6.84 -15.08
C VAL A 126 -0.05 6.36 -15.71
N GLU A 127 1.00 7.19 -15.66
CA GLU A 127 2.30 6.90 -16.24
C GLU A 127 3.33 6.41 -15.21
N GLU A 128 3.10 6.73 -13.94
CA GLU A 128 3.96 6.30 -12.84
C GLU A 128 3.11 5.79 -11.68
N VAL A 129 3.52 4.69 -11.07
CA VAL A 129 2.84 4.11 -9.90
C VAL A 129 3.85 3.94 -8.76
N PHE A 130 3.52 4.53 -7.62
CA PHE A 130 4.28 4.43 -6.37
C PHE A 130 3.52 3.52 -5.42
N ILE A 131 4.15 2.46 -4.94
CA ILE A 131 3.53 1.49 -4.04
C ILE A 131 4.29 1.45 -2.73
N GLY A 132 3.67 1.90 -1.65
CA GLY A 132 4.15 1.68 -0.29
C GLY A 132 3.82 0.25 0.15
N ILE A 133 4.82 -0.56 0.48
CA ILE A 133 4.64 -2.01 0.75
C ILE A 133 4.73 -2.39 2.23
N GLY A 134 4.96 -1.41 3.11
CA GLY A 134 5.01 -1.67 4.56
C GLY A 134 3.66 -2.09 5.15
N GLY A 135 3.67 -2.75 6.30
CA GLY A 135 2.45 -3.17 7.01
C GLY A 135 1.69 -4.34 6.38
N SER A 136 2.27 -5.04 5.41
CA SER A 136 1.65 -6.20 4.73
C SER A 136 1.25 -7.32 5.68
N SER A 137 0.11 -7.95 5.39
CA SER A 137 -0.35 -9.20 6.04
C SER A 137 -0.16 -10.44 5.15
N THR A 138 0.51 -10.30 4.01
CA THR A 138 0.53 -11.30 2.94
C THR A 138 1.93 -11.87 2.72
N ASN A 139 1.99 -13.09 2.22
CA ASN A 139 3.21 -13.76 1.78
C ASN A 139 2.94 -14.57 0.50
N ASP A 140 2.40 -13.88 -0.50
CA ASP A 140 2.01 -14.46 -1.79
C ASP A 140 2.93 -14.03 -2.94
N LEU A 141 4.12 -13.50 -2.63
CA LEU A 141 5.09 -12.95 -3.60
C LEU A 141 4.50 -11.85 -4.51
N GLY A 142 3.40 -11.20 -4.08
CA GLY A 142 2.68 -10.21 -4.88
C GLY A 142 1.86 -10.83 -6.03
N LEU A 143 1.72 -12.15 -6.08
CA LEU A 143 1.00 -12.81 -7.18
C LEU A 143 -0.50 -12.50 -7.17
N GLY A 144 -1.07 -12.17 -6.01
CA GLY A 144 -2.44 -11.66 -5.92
C GLY A 144 -2.64 -10.38 -6.71
N ILE A 145 -1.66 -9.46 -6.70
CA ILE A 145 -1.69 -8.25 -7.54
C ILE A 145 -1.80 -8.64 -9.01
N PHE A 146 -0.94 -9.54 -9.48
CA PHE A 146 -0.96 -9.98 -10.88
C PHE A 146 -2.26 -10.70 -11.25
N ALA A 147 -2.85 -11.49 -10.34
CA ALA A 147 -4.15 -12.11 -10.57
C ALA A 147 -5.25 -11.06 -10.76
N ALA A 148 -5.27 -10.00 -9.93
CA ALA A 148 -6.22 -8.90 -10.09
C ALA A 148 -6.04 -8.10 -11.38
N LEU A 149 -4.81 -8.06 -11.91
CA LEU A 149 -4.50 -7.47 -13.20
C LEU A 149 -4.88 -8.37 -14.40
N GLY A 150 -5.30 -9.63 -14.15
CA GLY A 150 -5.73 -10.57 -15.18
C GLY A 150 -4.69 -11.60 -15.60
N VAL A 151 -3.64 -11.80 -14.79
CA VAL A 151 -2.76 -12.97 -14.97
C VAL A 151 -3.47 -14.22 -14.45
N ILE A 152 -3.52 -15.27 -15.25
CA ILE A 152 -4.11 -16.55 -14.88
C ILE A 152 -2.99 -17.49 -14.41
N PHE A 153 -3.15 -18.04 -13.21
CA PHE A 153 -2.25 -19.02 -12.62
C PHE A 153 -2.90 -20.39 -12.67
N LEU A 154 -2.17 -21.41 -13.12
CA LEU A 154 -2.68 -22.76 -13.33
C LEU A 154 -1.86 -23.79 -12.56
N ASP A 155 -2.55 -24.78 -12.03
CA ASP A 155 -1.93 -25.99 -11.47
C ASP A 155 -1.47 -26.97 -12.55
N LYS A 156 -0.88 -28.11 -12.14
CA LYS A 156 -0.45 -29.20 -13.03
C LYS A 156 -1.59 -29.81 -13.87
N ASN A 157 -2.84 -29.66 -13.46
CA ASN A 157 -4.01 -30.17 -14.16
C ASN A 157 -4.68 -29.10 -15.04
N ASN A 158 -4.07 -27.91 -15.17
CA ASN A 158 -4.60 -26.71 -15.80
C ASN A 158 -5.88 -26.14 -15.14
N ASN A 159 -6.09 -26.39 -13.86
CA ASN A 159 -7.11 -25.70 -13.08
C ASN A 159 -6.57 -24.32 -12.64
N GLU A 160 -7.45 -23.31 -12.63
CA GLU A 160 -7.09 -21.98 -12.19
C GLU A 160 -6.90 -21.92 -10.67
N ILE A 161 -5.82 -21.28 -10.24
CA ILE A 161 -5.47 -21.05 -8.84
C ILE A 161 -5.51 -19.55 -8.57
N MET A 162 -6.22 -19.14 -7.49
CA MET A 162 -6.08 -17.81 -6.93
C MET A 162 -4.88 -17.78 -5.97
N PRO A 163 -3.80 -17.05 -6.26
CA PRO A 163 -2.58 -17.08 -5.46
C PRO A 163 -2.78 -16.62 -4.02
N ASN A 164 -2.24 -17.39 -3.07
CA ASN A 164 -2.05 -17.05 -1.68
C ASN A 164 -0.84 -17.83 -1.13
N GLY A 165 -0.41 -17.56 0.09
CA GLY A 165 0.80 -18.18 0.63
C GLY A 165 0.77 -19.73 0.66
N SER A 166 -0.39 -20.38 0.76
CA SER A 166 -0.47 -21.83 0.88
C SER A 166 -0.38 -22.56 -0.46
N ASN A 167 -0.83 -21.92 -1.55
CA ASN A 167 -0.93 -22.60 -2.86
C ASN A 167 0.11 -22.15 -3.89
N LEU A 168 1.08 -21.33 -3.48
CA LEU A 168 2.18 -20.92 -4.36
C LEU A 168 2.93 -22.12 -4.96
N VAL A 169 3.10 -23.18 -4.17
CA VAL A 169 3.81 -24.40 -4.58
C VAL A 169 3.05 -25.23 -5.62
N GLU A 170 1.76 -24.97 -5.81
CA GLU A 170 0.90 -25.67 -6.76
C GLU A 170 0.89 -25.00 -8.14
N ILE A 171 1.45 -23.79 -8.26
CA ILE A 171 1.48 -23.01 -9.50
C ILE A 171 2.54 -23.62 -10.44
N GLU A 172 2.09 -24.17 -11.55
CA GLU A 172 2.94 -24.76 -12.60
C GLU A 172 3.06 -23.84 -13.81
N LYS A 173 2.03 -23.05 -14.07
CA LYS A 173 1.97 -22.22 -15.29
C LYS A 173 1.28 -20.89 -15.00
N LEU A 174 1.74 -19.86 -15.69
CA LEU A 174 1.06 -18.57 -15.73
C LEU A 174 0.78 -18.14 -17.19
N ILE A 175 -0.34 -17.47 -17.38
CA ILE A 175 -0.75 -16.92 -18.67
C ILE A 175 -0.90 -15.41 -18.52
N ILE A 176 -0.15 -14.66 -19.32
CA ILE A 176 -0.22 -13.21 -19.38
C ILE A 176 -0.61 -12.81 -20.80
N LEU A 177 -1.74 -12.11 -20.93
CA LEU A 177 -2.18 -11.58 -22.21
C LEU A 177 -1.25 -10.45 -22.67
N ASP A 178 -1.02 -10.36 -23.97
CA ASP A 178 -0.15 -9.31 -24.55
C ASP A 178 -0.69 -7.89 -24.28
N SER A 179 -2.00 -7.72 -24.22
CA SER A 179 -2.63 -6.46 -23.82
C SER A 179 -2.20 -6.01 -22.43
N LEU A 180 -2.18 -6.93 -21.46
CA LEU A 180 -1.71 -6.67 -20.10
C LEU A 180 -0.21 -6.36 -20.08
N ARG A 181 0.61 -7.14 -20.78
CA ARG A 181 2.06 -6.89 -20.90
C ARG A 181 2.33 -5.47 -21.41
N ASN A 182 1.60 -5.06 -22.45
CA ASN A 182 1.75 -3.74 -23.04
C ASN A 182 1.27 -2.61 -22.11
N LYS A 183 0.23 -2.86 -21.31
CA LYS A 183 -0.28 -1.93 -20.30
C LYS A 183 0.76 -1.69 -19.21
N ILE A 184 1.30 -2.76 -18.62
CA ILE A 184 2.29 -2.71 -17.54
C ILE A 184 3.62 -2.08 -17.97
N LYS A 185 4.10 -2.40 -19.19
CA LYS A 185 5.37 -1.88 -19.73
C LYS A 185 5.38 -0.38 -19.97
N LYS A 186 4.23 0.26 -20.14
CA LYS A 186 4.12 1.72 -20.36
C LYS A 186 4.26 2.53 -19.08
N VAL A 187 4.16 1.88 -17.94
CA VAL A 187 4.16 2.53 -16.62
C VAL A 187 5.52 2.35 -15.95
N LYS A 188 6.01 3.41 -15.30
CA LYS A 188 7.15 3.33 -14.40
C LYS A 188 6.68 2.95 -13.01
N TRP A 189 7.38 2.03 -12.39
CA TRP A 189 7.03 1.45 -11.09
C TRP A 189 8.05 1.85 -10.05
N PHE A 190 7.56 2.31 -8.90
CA PHE A 190 8.38 2.68 -7.76
C PHE A 190 7.86 1.96 -6.51
N ILE A 191 8.75 1.27 -5.83
CA ILE A 191 8.44 0.63 -4.54
C ILE A 191 9.00 1.52 -3.44
N VAL A 192 8.14 1.90 -2.50
CA VAL A 192 8.51 2.68 -1.32
C VAL A 192 8.61 1.71 -0.15
N ASN A 193 9.84 1.52 0.35
CA ASN A 193 10.16 0.54 1.38
C ASN A 193 11.46 0.96 2.09
N ASP A 194 11.53 0.72 3.39
CA ASP A 194 12.72 0.97 4.23
C ASP A 194 13.38 -0.33 4.77
N VAL A 195 12.85 -1.49 4.36
CA VAL A 195 13.31 -2.79 4.86
C VAL A 195 14.34 -3.39 3.89
N GLU A 196 15.52 -3.73 4.41
CA GLU A 196 16.63 -4.35 3.66
C GLU A 196 16.84 -5.83 4.04
N ASN A 197 15.85 -6.46 4.66
CA ASN A 197 15.95 -7.86 5.04
C ASN A 197 16.09 -8.76 3.82
N ILE A 198 17.04 -9.70 3.91
CA ILE A 198 17.19 -10.76 2.90
C ILE A 198 16.05 -11.77 3.04
N LEU A 199 15.67 -12.40 1.94
CA LEU A 199 14.54 -13.34 1.91
C LEU A 199 14.87 -14.68 2.59
N PHE A 200 16.16 -15.06 2.68
CA PHE A 200 16.69 -16.27 3.32
C PHE A 200 18.12 -16.06 3.83
#